data_854a4a26f673cb6689472f499bd42206
#
_entry.id   854a4a26f673cb6689472f499bd42206
#
_cell.length_a   1.000
_cell.length_b   1.000
_cell.length_c   1.000
_cell.angle_alpha   90.00
_cell.angle_beta   90.00
_cell.angle_gamma   90.00
#
_symmetry.space_group_name_H-M   'P 1'
#
loop_
_entity.id
_entity.type
_entity.pdbx_description
1 polymer ?
#
loop_
_entity_poly.entity_id
_entity_poly.type
_entity_poly.pdbx_seq_one_letter_code
_entity_poly.pdbx_strand_id
1 'polypeptide(L)'
;IETPPVAGTDDQVDVIVNIEERPAGSFAIGLGYSEIQGLIYSLSVQQDNFLGSGNRVGIGVSSSDIISSFNVSYDDPSWTDDGVSRGFYLRYQEFDQGAANISTFTSSEAAGGVSIGAPLTEIDYVRAGLGIRSTDINIGQFVFETNQIIDPDGDFNDPNNFLCTDFNENMICPENYYVPSGTDPLSTAMDFNGDGVLSPEEREFDIYDLTLTWSRDSRNHFLNPTRGSLQRVSVEAALP
;
A
#
# COMPACT_ATOMS: atom_id res chain seq x y z
N ILE A 1 41.24 -10.69 4.72
CA ILE A 1 41.95 -11.72 3.93
C ILE A 1 43.45 -11.51 4.17
N GLU A 2 44.11 -12.54 4.60
CA GLU A 2 45.56 -12.55 4.81
C GLU A 2 46.18 -13.54 3.83
N THR A 3 47.34 -13.20 3.31
CA THR A 3 48.03 -14.03 2.32
C THR A 3 49.49 -14.30 2.77
N PRO A 4 49.68 -15.06 3.87
CA PRO A 4 51.04 -15.40 4.30
C PRO A 4 51.72 -16.34 3.29
N PRO A 5 53.03 -16.17 3.05
CA PRO A 5 53.76 -17.10 2.19
C PRO A 5 53.85 -18.50 2.82
N VAL A 6 53.73 -19.53 2.00
CA VAL A 6 53.89 -20.92 2.44
C VAL A 6 55.35 -21.19 2.72
N ALA A 7 55.65 -21.70 3.91
CA ALA A 7 57.03 -21.99 4.30
C ALA A 7 57.68 -23.05 3.38
N GLY A 8 58.78 -22.68 2.72
CA GLY A 8 59.54 -23.58 1.85
C GLY A 8 59.18 -23.52 0.35
N THR A 9 58.32 -22.57 -0.06
CA THR A 9 58.00 -22.31 -1.45
C THR A 9 58.11 -20.80 -1.72
N ASP A 10 58.64 -20.42 -2.87
CA ASP A 10 58.81 -19.00 -3.24
C ASP A 10 57.63 -18.44 -4.05
N ASP A 11 56.73 -19.30 -4.51
CA ASP A 11 55.64 -18.98 -5.45
C ASP A 11 54.22 -19.34 -4.95
N GLN A 12 54.11 -19.77 -3.69
CA GLN A 12 52.81 -20.13 -3.09
C GLN A 12 52.49 -19.26 -1.89
N VAL A 13 51.19 -18.89 -1.77
CA VAL A 13 50.66 -18.18 -0.62
C VAL A 13 49.43 -18.92 -0.07
N ASP A 14 49.32 -18.95 1.24
CA ASP A 14 48.08 -19.38 1.89
C ASP A 14 47.06 -18.22 1.90
N VAL A 15 45.84 -18.49 1.50
CA VAL A 15 44.75 -17.50 1.57
C VAL A 15 43.92 -17.80 2.80
N ILE A 16 44.07 -16.97 3.82
CA ILE A 16 43.29 -17.05 5.05
C ILE A 16 42.12 -16.05 4.95
N VAL A 17 40.89 -16.56 4.91
CA VAL A 17 39.69 -15.76 4.92
C VAL A 17 39.06 -15.83 6.32
N ASN A 18 39.19 -14.75 7.08
CA ASN A 18 38.49 -14.62 8.36
C ASN A 18 37.06 -14.18 8.08
N ILE A 19 36.09 -15.02 8.42
CA ILE A 19 34.64 -14.74 8.27
C ILE A 19 34.10 -14.42 9.65
N GLU A 20 33.49 -13.24 9.78
CA GLU A 20 32.75 -12.85 10.95
C GLU A 20 31.27 -12.89 10.61
N GLU A 21 30.50 -13.71 11.32
CA GLU A 21 29.08 -13.82 11.14
C GLU A 21 28.37 -12.57 11.67
N ARG A 22 27.48 -12.01 10.85
CA ARG A 22 26.61 -10.90 11.24
C ARG A 22 25.20 -11.42 11.48
N PRO A 23 24.43 -10.80 12.42
CA PRO A 23 23.03 -11.13 12.57
C PRO A 23 22.29 -10.97 11.23
N ALA A 24 21.69 -12.06 10.76
CA ALA A 24 20.92 -12.07 9.51
C ALA A 24 19.48 -11.59 9.70
N GLY A 25 19.07 -11.33 10.94
CA GLY A 25 17.73 -10.87 11.27
C GLY A 25 17.74 -9.56 12.05
N SER A 26 16.70 -8.78 11.85
CA SER A 26 16.40 -7.57 12.61
C SER A 26 14.94 -7.57 13.02
N PHE A 27 14.66 -7.04 14.21
CA PHE A 27 13.31 -6.71 14.60
C PHE A 27 13.27 -5.28 15.14
N ALA A 28 12.16 -4.60 14.92
CA ALA A 28 11.92 -3.29 15.49
C ALA A 28 10.51 -3.22 16.07
N ILE A 29 10.39 -2.60 17.23
CA ILE A 29 9.12 -2.29 17.88
C ILE A 29 9.06 -0.78 18.04
N GLY A 30 7.98 -0.16 17.57
CA GLY A 30 7.72 1.26 17.72
C GLY A 30 6.46 1.48 18.53
N LEU A 31 6.52 2.44 19.45
CA LEU A 31 5.38 2.97 20.18
C LEU A 31 5.44 4.49 20.10
N GLY A 32 4.33 5.12 19.80
CA GLY A 32 4.22 6.56 19.69
C GLY A 32 2.81 7.03 20.03
N TYR A 33 2.67 8.33 20.22
CA TYR A 33 1.39 8.99 20.39
C TYR A 33 1.35 10.28 19.59
N SER A 34 0.25 10.51 18.91
CA SER A 34 -0.03 11.75 18.17
C SER A 34 -1.44 12.21 18.53
N GLU A 35 -1.66 13.51 18.61
CA GLU A 35 -3.01 14.05 18.85
C GLU A 35 -3.99 13.73 17.72
N ILE A 36 -3.48 13.50 16.50
CA ILE A 36 -4.29 13.20 15.34
C ILE A 36 -4.45 11.68 15.14
N GLN A 37 -3.40 10.90 15.35
CA GLN A 37 -3.37 9.46 15.05
C GLN A 37 -3.55 8.59 16.30
N GLY A 38 -3.76 9.19 17.47
CA GLY A 38 -3.90 8.46 18.73
C GLY A 38 -2.63 7.68 19.09
N LEU A 39 -2.80 6.48 19.62
CA LEU A 39 -1.71 5.57 19.94
C LEU A 39 -1.23 4.84 18.67
N ILE A 40 0.05 5.02 18.37
CA ILE A 40 0.70 4.39 17.23
C ILE A 40 1.56 3.23 17.74
N TYR A 41 1.39 2.05 17.20
CA TYR A 41 2.25 0.91 17.45
C TYR A 41 2.68 0.26 16.14
N SER A 42 3.95 -0.17 16.12
CA SER A 42 4.49 -0.87 14.96
C SER A 42 5.41 -2.01 15.40
N LEU A 43 5.37 -3.07 14.60
CA LEU A 43 6.26 -4.22 14.73
C LEU A 43 6.78 -4.55 13.34
N SER A 44 8.09 -4.70 13.20
CA SER A 44 8.68 -5.24 11.98
C SER A 44 9.73 -6.30 12.31
N VAL A 45 9.71 -7.37 11.53
CA VAL A 45 10.67 -8.47 11.59
C VAL A 45 11.18 -8.69 10.18
N GLN A 46 12.48 -8.71 10.02
CA GLN A 46 13.14 -9.05 8.75
C GLN A 46 14.24 -10.06 9.02
N GLN A 47 14.29 -11.11 8.21
CA GLN A 47 15.32 -12.14 8.24
C GLN A 47 15.90 -12.29 6.84
N ASP A 48 17.19 -11.95 6.67
CA ASP A 48 17.87 -11.96 5.36
C ASP A 48 18.41 -13.34 4.93
N ASN A 49 18.54 -14.26 5.85
CA ASN A 49 18.97 -15.63 5.57
C ASN A 49 18.05 -16.60 6.32
N PHE A 50 16.80 -16.68 5.86
CA PHE A 50 15.77 -17.47 6.51
C PHE A 50 16.12 -18.96 6.51
N LEU A 51 16.31 -19.51 7.70
CA LEU A 51 16.70 -20.90 7.92
C LEU A 51 17.98 -21.34 7.16
N GLY A 52 18.90 -20.41 6.88
CA GLY A 52 20.14 -20.71 6.17
C GLY A 52 20.00 -20.84 4.65
N SER A 53 18.83 -20.51 4.09
CA SER A 53 18.53 -20.65 2.65
C SER A 53 19.02 -19.49 1.79
N GLY A 54 19.47 -18.38 2.39
CA GLY A 54 19.78 -17.14 1.68
C GLY A 54 18.56 -16.30 1.30
N ASN A 55 17.36 -16.80 1.58
CA ASN A 55 16.12 -16.12 1.26
C ASN A 55 15.78 -15.06 2.32
N ARG A 56 15.11 -13.99 1.89
CA ARG A 56 14.68 -12.92 2.77
C ARG A 56 13.19 -13.05 3.05
N VAL A 57 12.82 -12.94 4.32
CA VAL A 57 11.43 -12.88 4.78
C VAL A 57 11.25 -11.60 5.57
N GLY A 58 10.18 -10.86 5.27
CA GLY A 58 9.80 -9.65 6.00
C GLY A 58 8.36 -9.72 6.44
N ILE A 59 8.09 -9.29 7.67
CA ILE A 59 6.73 -9.12 8.21
C ILE A 59 6.68 -7.77 8.88
N GLY A 60 5.68 -6.96 8.56
CA GLY A 60 5.44 -5.68 9.17
C GLY A 60 3.99 -5.52 9.57
N VAL A 61 3.76 -4.95 10.74
CA VAL A 61 2.45 -4.57 11.26
C VAL A 61 2.56 -3.17 11.83
N SER A 62 1.63 -2.30 11.47
CA SER A 62 1.54 -0.97 12.05
C SER A 62 0.07 -0.61 12.20
N SER A 63 -0.30 0.02 13.30
CA SER A 63 -1.67 0.46 13.53
C SER A 63 -1.70 1.73 14.34
N SER A 64 -2.65 2.57 14.00
CA SER A 64 -3.06 3.79 14.69
C SER A 64 -4.57 3.96 14.51
N ASP A 65 -5.14 5.02 15.08
CA ASP A 65 -6.58 5.31 14.93
C ASP A 65 -6.97 5.63 13.47
N ILE A 66 -5.99 6.08 12.65
CA ILE A 66 -6.23 6.48 11.26
C ILE A 66 -5.78 5.41 10.26
N ILE A 67 -4.64 4.75 10.52
CA ILE A 67 -4.01 3.84 9.56
C ILE A 67 -3.68 2.53 10.25
N SER A 68 -4.18 1.44 9.68
CA SER A 68 -3.74 0.08 10.01
C SER A 68 -3.11 -0.56 8.78
N SER A 69 -1.94 -1.19 8.93
CA SER A 69 -1.26 -1.86 7.83
C SER A 69 -0.61 -3.17 8.26
N PHE A 70 -0.66 -4.12 7.36
CA PHE A 70 0.00 -5.41 7.48
C PHE A 70 0.70 -5.73 6.17
N ASN A 71 1.95 -6.17 6.23
CA ASN A 71 2.69 -6.60 5.05
C ASN A 71 3.54 -7.82 5.34
N VAL A 72 3.60 -8.72 4.36
CA VAL A 72 4.49 -9.88 4.33
C VAL A 72 5.23 -9.87 3.01
N SER A 73 6.52 -10.13 3.03
CA SER A 73 7.35 -10.29 1.84
C SER A 73 8.25 -11.50 1.94
N TYR A 74 8.48 -12.12 0.81
CA TYR A 74 9.44 -13.20 0.62
C TYR A 74 10.21 -12.94 -0.65
N ASP A 75 11.54 -12.91 -0.56
CA ASP A 75 12.45 -12.75 -1.69
C ASP A 75 13.48 -13.89 -1.70
N ASP A 76 13.56 -14.58 -2.80
CA ASP A 76 14.54 -15.61 -3.11
C ASP A 76 15.46 -15.07 -4.22
N PRO A 77 16.64 -14.57 -3.87
CA PRO A 77 17.55 -13.94 -4.83
C PRO A 77 18.24 -14.93 -5.77
N SER A 78 18.23 -16.22 -5.44
CA SER A 78 18.98 -17.27 -6.14
C SER A 78 18.10 -18.50 -6.35
N TRP A 79 16.90 -18.29 -6.87
CA TRP A 79 15.96 -19.40 -7.16
C TRP A 79 16.53 -20.40 -8.15
N THR A 80 17.37 -19.95 -9.08
CA THR A 80 18.10 -20.82 -10.00
C THR A 80 19.59 -20.52 -9.94
N ASP A 81 20.41 -21.48 -10.37
CA ASP A 81 21.88 -21.35 -10.42
C ASP A 81 22.34 -20.22 -11.35
N ASP A 82 21.52 -19.83 -12.33
CA ASP A 82 21.76 -18.72 -13.25
C ASP A 82 21.44 -17.33 -12.63
N GLY A 83 21.08 -17.28 -11.34
CA GLY A 83 20.81 -16.03 -10.63
C GLY A 83 19.43 -15.43 -10.88
N VAL A 84 18.46 -16.23 -11.34
CA VAL A 84 17.07 -15.80 -11.41
C VAL A 84 16.52 -15.68 -10.00
N SER A 85 15.91 -14.54 -9.70
CA SER A 85 15.24 -14.28 -8.42
C SER A 85 13.73 -14.40 -8.55
N ARG A 86 13.08 -14.68 -7.43
CA ARG A 86 11.62 -14.60 -7.31
C ARG A 86 11.24 -13.89 -6.02
N GLY A 87 10.09 -13.24 -6.05
CA GLY A 87 9.56 -12.56 -4.87
C GLY A 87 8.04 -12.71 -4.80
N PHE A 88 7.52 -12.67 -3.57
CA PHE A 88 6.10 -12.68 -3.28
C PHE A 88 5.83 -11.60 -2.23
N TYR A 89 4.72 -10.90 -2.35
CA TYR A 89 4.27 -9.99 -1.33
C TYR A 89 2.76 -10.07 -1.12
N LEU A 90 2.37 -9.80 0.12
CA LEU A 90 0.99 -9.56 0.51
C LEU A 90 0.97 -8.28 1.34
N ARG A 91 0.02 -7.40 1.09
CA ARG A 91 -0.17 -6.17 1.82
C ARG A 91 -1.66 -5.96 2.06
N TYR A 92 -2.00 -5.52 3.24
CA TYR A 92 -3.29 -5.00 3.61
C TYR A 92 -3.10 -3.64 4.28
N GLN A 93 -3.89 -2.67 3.90
CA GLN A 93 -3.89 -1.35 4.50
C GLN A 93 -5.32 -0.84 4.60
N GLU A 94 -5.64 -0.29 5.75
CA GLU A 94 -6.91 0.39 6.01
C GLU A 94 -6.61 1.82 6.43
N PHE A 95 -7.38 2.75 5.90
CA PHE A 95 -7.26 4.17 6.17
C PHE A 95 -8.62 4.75 6.52
N ASP A 96 -8.78 5.18 7.77
CA ASP A 96 -9.99 5.84 8.28
C ASP A 96 -9.82 7.36 8.19
N GLN A 97 -10.44 7.94 7.18
CA GLN A 97 -10.41 9.39 6.99
C GLN A 97 -11.36 10.13 7.93
N GLY A 98 -12.37 9.44 8.47
CA GLY A 98 -13.26 9.96 9.48
C GLY A 98 -12.52 10.25 10.78
N ALA A 99 -11.68 9.33 11.22
CA ALA A 99 -10.82 9.52 12.40
C ALA A 99 -9.81 10.67 12.20
N ALA A 100 -9.40 10.93 10.96
CA ALA A 100 -8.53 12.05 10.62
C ALA A 100 -9.26 13.40 10.49
N ASN A 101 -10.59 13.44 10.63
CA ASN A 101 -11.44 14.62 10.37
C ASN A 101 -11.25 15.23 8.97
N ILE A 102 -10.91 14.43 7.98
CA ILE A 102 -10.71 14.86 6.59
C ILE A 102 -11.99 14.63 5.78
N SER A 103 -12.60 13.45 5.96
CA SER A 103 -13.79 13.03 5.22
C SER A 103 -14.49 11.90 5.98
N THR A 104 -15.70 11.56 5.59
CA THR A 104 -16.53 10.50 6.24
C THR A 104 -16.38 9.15 5.56
N PHE A 105 -15.29 8.87 4.88
CA PHE A 105 -15.07 7.56 4.25
C PHE A 105 -13.88 6.81 4.84
N THR A 106 -13.98 5.49 4.78
CA THR A 106 -12.91 4.55 5.10
C THR A 106 -12.51 3.85 3.81
N SER A 107 -11.22 3.69 3.58
CA SER A 107 -10.73 2.89 2.46
C SER A 107 -9.86 1.75 2.96
N SER A 108 -10.09 0.55 2.43
CA SER A 108 -9.23 -0.60 2.65
C SER A 108 -8.63 -1.09 1.34
N GLU A 109 -7.38 -1.49 1.38
CA GLU A 109 -6.64 -2.02 0.23
C GLU A 109 -6.01 -3.34 0.60
N ALA A 110 -6.35 -4.39 -0.14
CA ALA A 110 -5.67 -5.68 -0.10
C ALA A 110 -4.90 -5.86 -1.41
N ALA A 111 -3.60 -6.13 -1.32
CA ALA A 111 -2.77 -6.33 -2.50
C ALA A 111 -1.87 -7.54 -2.34
N GLY A 112 -1.63 -8.26 -3.42
CA GLY A 112 -0.70 -9.36 -3.47
C GLY A 112 -0.07 -9.49 -4.84
N GLY A 113 1.15 -9.99 -4.89
CA GLY A 113 1.82 -10.13 -6.16
C GLY A 113 3.05 -11.01 -6.12
N VAL A 114 3.51 -11.31 -7.32
CA VAL A 114 4.69 -12.12 -7.58
C VAL A 114 5.64 -11.36 -8.49
N SER A 115 6.93 -11.57 -8.32
CA SER A 115 7.94 -11.00 -9.20
C SER A 115 9.01 -12.03 -9.55
N ILE A 116 9.52 -11.92 -10.75
CA ILE A 116 10.65 -12.72 -11.25
C ILE A 116 11.67 -11.73 -11.80
N GLY A 117 12.93 -11.93 -11.44
CA GLY A 117 14.03 -11.12 -11.94
C GLY A 117 15.14 -11.99 -12.48
N ALA A 118 15.78 -11.55 -13.55
CA ALA A 118 16.89 -12.27 -14.17
C ALA A 118 18.03 -11.33 -14.55
N PRO A 119 19.30 -11.73 -14.33
CA PRO A 119 20.42 -11.03 -14.91
C PRO A 119 20.48 -11.29 -16.41
N LEU A 120 20.54 -10.23 -17.22
CA LEU A 120 20.75 -10.33 -18.66
C LEU A 120 22.23 -10.32 -19.00
N THR A 121 23.00 -9.55 -18.24
CA THR A 121 24.46 -9.46 -18.32
C THR A 121 25.01 -9.28 -16.91
N GLU A 122 26.33 -9.17 -16.74
CA GLU A 122 26.96 -8.86 -15.45
C GLU A 122 26.51 -7.53 -14.84
N ILE A 123 26.03 -6.61 -15.67
CA ILE A 123 25.64 -5.25 -15.27
C ILE A 123 24.17 -4.93 -15.50
N ASP A 124 23.45 -5.75 -16.28
CA ASP A 124 22.05 -5.53 -16.61
C ASP A 124 21.15 -6.56 -15.93
N TYR A 125 20.11 -6.10 -15.32
CA TYR A 125 19.12 -6.91 -14.61
C TYR A 125 17.69 -6.49 -14.99
N VAL A 126 16.83 -7.44 -15.27
CA VAL A 126 15.40 -7.21 -15.57
C VAL A 126 14.57 -7.89 -14.51
N ARG A 127 13.51 -7.20 -14.07
CA ARG A 127 12.48 -7.74 -13.17
C ARG A 127 11.10 -7.51 -13.77
N ALA A 128 10.29 -8.55 -13.82
CA ALA A 128 8.87 -8.49 -14.14
C ALA A 128 8.05 -8.84 -12.90
N GLY A 129 6.95 -8.12 -12.69
CA GLY A 129 6.03 -8.33 -11.57
C GLY A 129 4.59 -8.34 -12.05
N LEU A 130 3.79 -9.19 -11.43
CA LEU A 130 2.34 -9.24 -11.57
C LEU A 130 1.73 -9.08 -10.19
N GLY A 131 0.74 -8.22 -10.05
CA GLY A 131 0.01 -7.98 -8.82
C GLY A 131 -1.49 -7.89 -9.05
N ILE A 132 -2.22 -8.12 -7.99
CA ILE A 132 -3.64 -7.81 -7.88
C ILE A 132 -3.84 -6.95 -6.65
N ARG A 133 -4.68 -5.95 -6.78
CA ARG A 133 -5.05 -5.03 -5.73
C ARG A 133 -6.57 -4.88 -5.73
N SER A 134 -7.20 -5.17 -4.60
CA SER A 134 -8.60 -4.87 -4.35
C SER A 134 -8.68 -3.69 -3.42
N THR A 135 -9.46 -2.69 -3.76
CA THR A 135 -9.67 -1.49 -2.98
C THR A 135 -11.15 -1.35 -2.69
N ASP A 136 -11.50 -1.39 -1.41
CA ASP A 136 -12.84 -1.13 -0.93
C ASP A 136 -12.92 0.29 -0.39
N ILE A 137 -13.90 1.04 -0.83
CA ILE A 137 -14.21 2.38 -0.33
C ILE A 137 -15.61 2.35 0.28
N ASN A 138 -15.66 2.55 1.59
CA ASN A 138 -16.90 2.68 2.33
C ASN A 138 -17.16 4.17 2.60
N ILE A 139 -18.16 4.71 1.95
CA ILE A 139 -18.54 6.12 2.08
C ILE A 139 -19.57 6.21 3.20
N GLY A 140 -19.17 6.80 4.32
CA GLY A 140 -20.08 7.09 5.44
C GLY A 140 -21.16 8.10 5.05
N GLN A 141 -22.22 8.15 5.85
CA GLN A 141 -23.28 9.14 5.64
C GLN A 141 -22.74 10.56 5.77
N PHE A 142 -22.96 11.38 4.75
CA PHE A 142 -22.76 12.82 4.86
C PHE A 142 -23.89 13.41 5.68
N VAL A 143 -23.60 13.81 6.91
CA VAL A 143 -24.53 14.58 7.73
C VAL A 143 -24.40 16.04 7.31
N PHE A 144 -25.36 16.55 6.56
CA PHE A 144 -25.48 17.98 6.34
C PHE A 144 -26.18 18.61 7.55
N GLU A 145 -25.42 19.28 8.40
CA GLU A 145 -26.02 20.22 9.35
C GLU A 145 -26.53 21.44 8.57
N THR A 146 -27.70 21.34 7.99
CA THR A 146 -28.42 22.53 7.52
C THR A 146 -29.41 22.95 8.60
N ASN A 147 -29.03 23.94 9.39
CA ASN A 147 -29.89 24.54 10.42
C ASN A 147 -31.01 25.40 9.86
N GLN A 148 -31.47 25.19 8.62
CA GLN A 148 -32.56 25.96 8.07
C GLN A 148 -33.51 25.10 7.28
N ILE A 149 -34.71 24.88 7.83
CA ILE A 149 -35.88 24.59 7.03
C ILE A 149 -36.23 25.90 6.34
N ILE A 150 -35.93 25.99 5.06
CA ILE A 150 -36.44 27.09 4.25
C ILE A 150 -37.74 26.61 3.65
N ASP A 151 -38.80 26.84 4.36
CA ASP A 151 -40.15 26.84 3.84
C ASP A 151 -40.61 28.33 3.79
N PRO A 152 -40.35 29.02 2.67
CA PRO A 152 -40.58 30.47 2.57
C PRO A 152 -42.04 30.84 2.58
N ASP A 153 -42.96 29.91 2.30
CA ASP A 153 -44.40 30.16 2.18
C ASP A 153 -45.27 29.31 3.11
N GLY A 154 -44.67 28.40 3.89
CA GLY A 154 -45.37 27.55 4.85
C GLY A 154 -46.22 26.45 4.21
N ASP A 155 -46.03 26.17 2.91
CA ASP A 155 -46.72 25.09 2.21
C ASP A 155 -45.87 23.84 2.12
N PHE A 156 -45.93 23.00 3.16
CA PHE A 156 -45.26 21.73 3.24
C PHE A 156 -45.62 20.71 2.14
N ASN A 157 -46.50 21.05 1.21
CA ASN A 157 -46.90 20.24 0.07
C ASN A 157 -46.29 20.71 -1.26
N ASP A 158 -45.50 21.79 -1.28
CA ASP A 158 -44.85 22.24 -2.50
C ASP A 158 -43.57 21.40 -2.75
N PRO A 159 -43.56 20.54 -3.78
CA PRO A 159 -42.43 19.68 -4.07
C PRO A 159 -41.13 20.41 -4.45
N ASN A 160 -41.19 21.73 -4.66
CA ASN A 160 -40.03 22.53 -5.01
C ASN A 160 -39.34 23.17 -3.80
N ASN A 161 -39.89 23.00 -2.60
CA ASN A 161 -39.49 23.75 -1.42
C ASN A 161 -38.76 22.91 -0.33
N PHE A 162 -38.53 21.61 -0.56
CA PHE A 162 -37.97 20.75 0.47
C PHE A 162 -36.49 20.42 0.29
N LEU A 163 -35.70 20.84 1.27
CA LEU A 163 -34.40 20.22 1.60
C LEU A 163 -34.66 19.27 2.78
N CYS A 164 -34.24 17.99 2.65
CA CYS A 164 -34.22 17.09 3.79
C CYS A 164 -33.24 17.61 4.84
N THR A 165 -33.73 17.82 6.06
CA THR A 165 -32.89 18.32 7.17
C THR A 165 -32.76 17.25 8.25
N ASP A 166 -31.59 17.16 8.86
CA ASP A 166 -31.39 16.32 10.01
C ASP A 166 -31.83 17.03 11.30
N PHE A 167 -32.82 16.45 11.96
CA PHE A 167 -33.17 16.78 13.32
C PHE A 167 -32.81 15.60 14.22
N ASN A 168 -31.69 15.60 14.89
CA ASN A 168 -31.22 14.57 15.82
C ASN A 168 -30.46 13.38 15.19
N GLU A 169 -29.49 13.64 14.34
CA GLU A 169 -28.58 12.60 13.81
C GLU A 169 -29.25 11.50 12.97
N ASN A 170 -30.51 11.69 12.58
CA ASN A 170 -31.23 10.80 11.66
C ASN A 170 -31.88 11.65 10.56
N MET A 171 -31.45 11.46 9.33
CA MET A 171 -32.02 12.11 8.16
C MET A 171 -33.47 11.60 8.00
N ILE A 172 -34.45 12.39 8.40
CA ILE A 172 -35.86 12.07 8.26
C ILE A 172 -36.42 12.90 7.09
N CYS A 173 -36.55 12.24 5.95
CA CYS A 173 -37.36 12.76 4.89
C CYS A 173 -38.83 12.33 5.14
N PRO A 174 -39.83 13.19 4.91
CA PRO A 174 -41.24 12.79 5.00
C PRO A 174 -41.52 11.58 4.09
N GLU A 175 -42.33 10.62 4.55
CA GLU A 175 -42.63 9.35 3.85
C GLU A 175 -43.15 9.52 2.40
N ASN A 176 -43.49 10.73 1.96
CA ASN A 176 -43.99 11.05 0.63
C ASN A 176 -43.09 12.01 -0.17
N TYR A 177 -41.85 12.19 0.27
CA TYR A 177 -40.92 13.04 -0.47
C TYR A 177 -40.45 12.34 -1.74
N TYR A 178 -41.01 12.74 -2.87
CA TYR A 178 -40.60 12.33 -4.20
C TYR A 178 -39.53 13.30 -4.71
N VAL A 179 -38.28 12.87 -4.78
CA VAL A 179 -37.25 13.59 -5.54
C VAL A 179 -37.39 13.21 -7.01
N PRO A 180 -37.76 14.16 -7.89
CA PRO A 180 -37.83 13.84 -9.32
C PRO A 180 -36.42 13.46 -9.80
N SER A 181 -36.30 12.26 -10.29
CA SER A 181 -35.06 11.77 -10.90
C SER A 181 -34.56 12.76 -11.97
N GLY A 182 -33.43 13.41 -11.72
CA GLY A 182 -32.76 14.25 -12.72
C GLY A 182 -32.84 15.77 -12.56
N THR A 183 -33.48 16.32 -11.51
CA THR A 183 -33.62 17.78 -11.34
C THR A 183 -32.79 18.39 -10.20
N ASP A 184 -32.30 17.59 -9.25
CA ASP A 184 -31.49 18.06 -8.15
C ASP A 184 -30.07 17.53 -8.24
N PRO A 185 -29.06 18.39 -8.50
CA PRO A 185 -27.66 17.95 -8.54
C PRO A 185 -27.16 17.44 -7.19
N LEU A 186 -27.80 17.76 -6.07
CA LEU A 186 -27.42 17.28 -4.76
C LEU A 186 -27.92 15.85 -4.51
N SER A 187 -29.16 15.54 -4.90
CA SER A 187 -29.75 14.21 -4.76
C SER A 187 -29.04 13.19 -5.68
N THR A 188 -28.64 13.64 -6.88
CA THR A 188 -27.88 12.80 -7.82
C THR A 188 -26.47 12.51 -7.33
N ALA A 189 -25.89 13.38 -6.49
CA ALA A 189 -24.56 13.20 -5.95
C ALA A 189 -24.50 12.22 -4.76
N MET A 190 -25.65 11.88 -4.17
CA MET A 190 -25.74 11.04 -2.96
C MET A 190 -26.45 9.70 -3.17
N ASP A 191 -27.24 9.57 -4.22
CA ASP A 191 -27.86 8.33 -4.66
C ASP A 191 -27.02 7.77 -5.83
N PHE A 192 -25.92 7.11 -5.49
CA PHE A 192 -24.98 6.61 -6.49
C PHE A 192 -25.52 5.41 -7.29
N ASN A 193 -26.50 4.67 -6.75
CA ASN A 193 -27.08 3.50 -7.42
C ASN A 193 -28.43 3.82 -8.10
N GLY A 194 -29.00 5.00 -7.87
CA GLY A 194 -30.25 5.45 -8.49
C GLY A 194 -31.51 4.77 -7.94
N ASP A 195 -31.45 4.18 -6.74
CA ASP A 195 -32.57 3.51 -6.11
C ASP A 195 -33.46 4.46 -5.26
N GLY A 196 -33.05 5.73 -5.13
CA GLY A 196 -33.73 6.74 -4.35
C GLY A 196 -33.48 6.66 -2.86
N VAL A 197 -32.52 5.84 -2.41
CA VAL A 197 -32.13 5.69 -1.01
C VAL A 197 -30.73 6.22 -0.81
N LEU A 198 -30.56 7.19 0.09
CA LEU A 198 -29.26 7.69 0.50
C LEU A 198 -28.64 6.69 1.48
N SER A 199 -28.00 5.66 0.97
CA SER A 199 -27.31 4.66 1.78
C SER A 199 -25.79 4.80 1.67
N PRO A 200 -25.02 4.43 2.71
CA PRO A 200 -23.59 4.31 2.59
C PRO A 200 -23.28 3.31 1.48
N GLU A 201 -22.52 3.74 0.49
CA GLU A 201 -22.12 2.89 -0.63
C GLU A 201 -20.74 2.32 -0.40
N GLU A 202 -20.67 1.01 -0.53
CA GLU A 202 -19.42 0.28 -0.60
C GLU A 202 -19.06 0.11 -2.07
N ARG A 203 -17.85 0.55 -2.44
CA ARG A 203 -17.33 0.41 -3.81
C ARG A 203 -16.06 -0.39 -3.77
N GLU A 204 -16.06 -1.47 -4.51
CA GLU A 204 -14.93 -2.35 -4.69
C GLU A 204 -14.33 -2.15 -6.10
N PHE A 205 -13.00 -2.05 -6.15
CA PHE A 205 -12.24 -1.94 -7.40
C PHE A 205 -11.11 -2.95 -7.39
N ASP A 206 -11.11 -3.82 -8.39
CA ASP A 206 -10.02 -4.74 -8.63
C ASP A 206 -9.10 -4.18 -9.72
N ILE A 207 -7.81 -4.12 -9.42
CA ILE A 207 -6.78 -3.62 -10.33
C ILE A 207 -5.70 -4.69 -10.48
N TYR A 208 -5.36 -4.97 -11.72
CA TYR A 208 -4.25 -5.86 -12.06
C TYR A 208 -3.03 -5.02 -12.44
N ASP A 209 -1.96 -5.16 -11.68
CA ASP A 209 -0.71 -4.42 -11.87
C ASP A 209 0.31 -5.27 -12.63
N LEU A 210 0.85 -4.72 -13.70
CA LEU A 210 1.99 -5.29 -14.43
C LEU A 210 3.16 -4.32 -14.30
N THR A 211 4.28 -4.78 -13.77
CA THR A 211 5.50 -3.98 -13.61
C THR A 211 6.64 -4.62 -14.38
N LEU A 212 7.37 -3.83 -15.15
CA LEU A 212 8.60 -4.23 -15.82
C LEU A 212 9.70 -3.22 -15.46
N THR A 213 10.77 -3.69 -14.87
CA THR A 213 11.91 -2.87 -14.47
C THR A 213 13.18 -3.40 -15.12
N TRP A 214 13.91 -2.52 -15.79
CA TRP A 214 15.26 -2.76 -16.23
C TRP A 214 16.22 -1.90 -15.41
N SER A 215 17.33 -2.47 -14.99
CA SER A 215 18.39 -1.75 -14.28
C SER A 215 19.75 -2.13 -14.82
N ARG A 216 20.60 -1.11 -14.97
CA ARG A 216 22.00 -1.26 -15.38
C ARG A 216 22.90 -0.61 -14.34
N ASP A 217 23.79 -1.41 -13.76
CA ASP A 217 24.78 -0.95 -12.79
C ASP A 217 26.19 -1.19 -13.34
N SER A 218 26.80 -0.13 -13.86
CA SER A 218 28.16 -0.14 -14.39
C SER A 218 29.18 0.45 -13.42
N ARG A 219 28.81 0.68 -12.15
CA ARG A 219 29.68 1.30 -11.15
C ARG A 219 30.82 0.35 -10.77
N ASN A 220 32.03 0.92 -10.66
CA ASN A 220 33.18 0.15 -10.24
C ASN A 220 33.19 -0.23 -8.74
N HIS A 221 32.46 0.49 -7.90
CA HIS A 221 32.27 0.21 -6.47
C HIS A 221 30.85 0.54 -6.04
N PHE A 222 30.27 -0.34 -5.23
CA PHE A 222 28.90 -0.18 -4.74
C PHE A 222 28.76 1.00 -3.75
N LEU A 223 29.69 1.09 -2.77
CA LEU A 223 29.61 2.09 -1.68
C LEU A 223 30.24 3.43 -2.04
N ASN A 224 31.32 3.43 -2.83
CA ASN A 224 32.04 4.66 -3.21
C ASN A 224 32.42 4.60 -4.69
N PRO A 225 31.47 4.79 -5.60
CA PRO A 225 31.73 4.72 -7.03
C PRO A 225 32.54 5.91 -7.50
N THR A 226 33.64 5.66 -8.20
CA THR A 226 34.46 6.70 -8.85
C THR A 226 34.27 6.72 -10.37
N ARG A 227 33.68 5.66 -10.94
CA ARG A 227 33.40 5.50 -12.37
C ARG A 227 32.14 4.66 -12.56
N GLY A 228 31.48 4.87 -13.70
CA GLY A 228 30.26 4.16 -14.08
C GLY A 228 28.99 4.89 -13.62
N SER A 229 27.85 4.31 -13.92
CA SER A 229 26.53 4.84 -13.60
C SER A 229 25.55 3.74 -13.19
N LEU A 230 24.56 4.11 -12.39
CA LEU A 230 23.38 3.30 -12.14
C LEU A 230 22.21 3.89 -12.90
N GLN A 231 21.61 3.10 -13.77
CA GLN A 231 20.42 3.49 -14.55
C GLN A 231 19.30 2.53 -14.18
N ARG A 232 18.08 3.06 -14.04
CA ARG A 232 16.88 2.25 -13.80
C ARG A 232 15.72 2.84 -14.59
N VAL A 233 15.03 1.99 -15.30
CA VAL A 233 13.79 2.31 -16.01
C VAL A 233 12.72 1.34 -15.54
N SER A 234 11.58 1.88 -15.11
CA SER A 234 10.43 1.09 -14.69
C SER A 234 9.21 1.53 -15.47
N VAL A 235 8.46 0.56 -15.96
CA VAL A 235 7.17 0.74 -16.61
C VAL A 235 6.15 -0.03 -15.80
N GLU A 236 5.08 0.64 -15.44
CA GLU A 236 3.95 0.06 -14.71
C GLU A 236 2.68 0.28 -15.52
N ALA A 237 1.87 -0.76 -15.65
CA ALA A 237 0.57 -0.72 -16.28
C ALA A 237 -0.44 -1.30 -15.31
N ALA A 238 -1.51 -0.55 -15.05
CA ALA A 238 -2.65 -0.96 -14.24
C ALA A 238 -3.84 -1.21 -15.16
N LEU A 239 -4.49 -2.33 -14.99
CA LEU A 239 -5.67 -2.75 -15.75
C LEU A 239 -6.82 -2.94 -14.76
N PRO A 240 -8.01 -2.35 -15.03
CA PRO A 240 -9.21 -2.55 -14.21
C PRO A 240 -9.84 -3.91 -14.45
#